data_53e25d34ef31f4c86c731566d6a676a6
#
_entry.id   53e25d34ef31f4c86c731566d6a676a6
#
_cell.length_a   1.000
_cell.length_b   1.000
_cell.length_c   1.000
_cell.angle_alpha   90.00
_cell.angle_beta   90.00
_cell.angle_gamma   90.00
#
_symmetry.space_group_name_H-M   'P 1'
#
loop_
_entity.id
_entity.type
_entity.pdbx_description
1 polymer ?
#
loop_
_entity_poly.entity_id
_entity_poly.type
_entity_poly.pdbx_seq_one_letter_code
_entity_poly.pdbx_strand_id
1 'polypeptide(L)'
;MATMKFLCDTKRCIECNGCVTACKNENDSALEWGIQRRRVVTINDGVPGEASISVACMHCSDAPCMAVCPADCFYKTEDGIVLHDKDTCIGCGYCFYACPFGAPQFPQKSVFGGRGKMDKCTFCAGGAEENHSEAERKKYGANRIAEGKLPMCAELCATKALLAGDASVVSDIYRERVASRGSNKAIWG
;
A
#
# COMPACT_ATOMS: atom_id res chain seq x y z
N MET A 1 -4.04 18.44 9.97
CA MET A 1 -4.57 17.53 8.96
C MET A 1 -4.06 16.14 9.23
N ALA A 2 -4.92 15.15 9.21
CA ALA A 2 -4.54 13.75 9.35
C ALA A 2 -3.61 13.35 8.19
N THR A 3 -2.58 12.55 8.45
CA THR A 3 -1.70 12.04 7.39
C THR A 3 -1.79 10.53 7.38
N MET A 4 -2.44 9.96 6.36
CA MET A 4 -2.66 8.53 6.27
C MET A 4 -1.38 7.76 5.96
N LYS A 5 -1.01 6.80 6.80
CA LYS A 5 0.19 5.97 6.67
C LYS A 5 -0.07 4.50 6.98
N PHE A 6 0.79 3.65 6.43
CA PHE A 6 0.94 2.27 6.85
C PHE A 6 2.13 2.12 7.79
N LEU A 7 2.01 1.19 8.74
CA LEU A 7 3.11 0.70 9.55
C LEU A 7 2.98 -0.82 9.67
N CYS A 8 4.06 -1.54 9.45
CA CYS A 8 4.11 -2.98 9.67
C CYS A 8 4.96 -3.30 10.90
N ASP A 9 4.34 -3.87 11.91
CA ASP A 9 5.01 -4.42 13.08
C ASP A 9 5.56 -5.81 12.75
N THR A 10 6.83 -5.86 12.39
CA THR A 10 7.52 -7.09 11.96
C THR A 10 7.55 -8.18 13.02
N LYS A 11 7.47 -7.82 14.31
CA LYS A 11 7.40 -8.81 15.41
C LYS A 11 6.04 -9.53 15.52
N ARG A 12 5.02 -9.00 14.85
CA ARG A 12 3.69 -9.60 14.81
C ARG A 12 3.34 -10.18 13.44
N CYS A 13 4.13 -9.92 12.41
CA CYS A 13 3.92 -10.47 11.08
C CYS A 13 4.33 -11.96 11.07
N ILE A 14 3.41 -12.81 10.65
CA ILE A 14 3.59 -14.26 10.56
C ILE A 14 3.60 -14.76 9.11
N GLU A 15 3.84 -13.87 8.16
CA GLU A 15 3.93 -14.18 6.72
C GLU A 15 2.69 -14.88 6.11
N CYS A 16 1.54 -14.79 6.73
CA CYS A 16 0.33 -15.51 6.30
C CYS A 16 -0.25 -15.05 4.95
N ASN A 17 0.28 -13.99 4.35
CA ASN A 17 -0.20 -13.37 3.10
C ASN A 17 -1.68 -12.95 3.08
N GLY A 18 -2.38 -12.97 4.22
CA GLY A 18 -3.77 -12.54 4.33
C GLY A 18 -4.01 -11.10 3.86
N CYS A 19 -3.06 -10.18 4.12
CA CYS A 19 -3.11 -8.81 3.64
C CYS A 19 -2.98 -8.70 2.11
N VAL A 20 -2.26 -9.60 1.46
CA VAL A 20 -2.09 -9.67 0.01
C VAL A 20 -3.39 -10.13 -0.63
N THR A 21 -3.97 -11.23 -0.15
CA THR A 21 -5.25 -11.77 -0.62
C THR A 21 -6.38 -10.76 -0.42
N ALA A 22 -6.47 -10.15 0.77
CA ALA A 22 -7.45 -9.12 1.06
C ALA A 22 -7.35 -7.93 0.09
N CYS A 23 -6.13 -7.47 -0.20
CA CYS A 23 -5.90 -6.38 -1.15
C CYS A 23 -6.33 -6.75 -2.57
N LYS A 24 -6.03 -7.96 -3.03
CA LYS A 24 -6.44 -8.44 -4.36
C LYS A 24 -7.95 -8.56 -4.48
N ASN A 25 -8.60 -9.17 -3.50
CA ASN A 25 -10.06 -9.36 -3.53
C ASN A 25 -10.84 -8.03 -3.52
N GLU A 26 -10.33 -7.03 -2.79
CA GLU A 26 -11.02 -5.74 -2.67
C GLU A 26 -10.80 -4.84 -3.88
N ASN A 27 -9.59 -4.83 -4.43
CA ASN A 27 -9.21 -3.80 -5.38
C ASN A 27 -9.15 -4.26 -6.83
N ASP A 28 -9.01 -5.54 -7.07
CA ASP A 28 -9.09 -6.08 -8.41
C ASP A 28 -8.98 -7.59 -8.50
N SER A 29 -10.02 -8.20 -9.05
CA SER A 29 -10.02 -9.58 -9.52
C SER A 29 -9.28 -9.78 -10.84
N ALA A 30 -8.96 -8.70 -11.59
CA ALA A 30 -8.35 -8.73 -12.90
C ALA A 30 -6.81 -8.55 -12.93
N LEU A 31 -6.18 -8.39 -11.77
CA LEU A 31 -4.72 -8.38 -11.70
C LEU A 31 -4.17 -9.76 -12.07
N GLU A 32 -3.35 -9.80 -13.12
CA GLU A 32 -2.66 -11.01 -13.56
C GLU A 32 -1.88 -11.65 -12.40
N TRP A 33 -1.62 -12.95 -12.51
CA TRP A 33 -0.79 -13.68 -11.56
C TRP A 33 0.58 -13.01 -11.41
N GLY A 34 1.02 -12.77 -10.17
CA GLY A 34 2.29 -12.10 -9.90
C GLY A 34 2.22 -10.58 -9.75
N ILE A 35 1.16 -9.91 -10.24
CA ILE A 35 0.98 -8.47 -10.04
C ILE A 35 0.17 -8.24 -8.78
N GLN A 36 0.75 -7.49 -7.85
CA GLN A 36 0.17 -7.28 -6.53
C GLN A 36 0.47 -5.87 -6.03
N ARG A 37 -0.55 -5.14 -5.59
CA ARG A 37 -0.37 -3.84 -4.93
C ARG A 37 0.33 -3.94 -3.58
N ARG A 38 0.21 -5.12 -2.93
CA ARG A 38 0.84 -5.44 -1.64
C ARG A 38 1.52 -6.79 -1.70
N ARG A 39 2.66 -6.92 -1.04
CA ARG A 39 3.41 -8.17 -0.93
C ARG A 39 4.00 -8.30 0.47
N VAL A 40 4.27 -9.50 0.90
CA VAL A 40 5.07 -9.79 2.08
C VAL A 40 6.48 -10.16 1.62
N VAL A 41 7.47 -9.58 2.26
CA VAL A 41 8.89 -9.85 2.02
C VAL A 41 9.48 -10.35 3.32
N THR A 42 10.16 -11.50 3.26
CA THR A 42 10.87 -12.08 4.41
C THR A 42 12.36 -11.81 4.26
N ILE A 43 12.95 -11.28 5.30
CA ILE A 43 14.36 -10.97 5.42
C ILE A 43 14.99 -12.07 6.29
N ASN A 44 16.16 -12.56 5.91
CA ASN A 44 16.87 -13.64 6.61
C ASN A 44 16.02 -14.92 6.74
N ASP A 45 15.34 -15.30 5.67
CA ASP A 45 14.49 -16.50 5.62
C ASP A 45 15.26 -17.74 6.06
N GLY A 46 14.73 -18.47 7.07
CA GLY A 46 15.29 -19.68 7.63
C GLY A 46 16.55 -19.52 8.48
N VAL A 47 16.97 -18.27 8.79
CA VAL A 47 18.17 -18.03 9.64
C VAL A 47 17.84 -17.06 10.81
N PRO A 48 18.70 -17.00 11.85
CA PRO A 48 18.47 -16.10 12.98
C PRO A 48 18.30 -14.64 12.53
N GLY A 49 17.27 -13.99 13.05
CA GLY A 49 16.91 -12.63 12.67
C GLY A 49 15.88 -12.54 11.54
N GLU A 50 15.26 -13.67 11.20
CA GLU A 50 14.11 -13.70 10.28
C GLU A 50 13.04 -12.71 10.69
N ALA A 51 12.56 -11.94 9.72
CA ALA A 51 11.51 -10.97 9.90
C ALA A 51 10.72 -10.77 8.62
N SER A 52 9.40 -10.84 8.71
CA SER A 52 8.52 -10.59 7.58
C SER A 52 7.90 -9.21 7.65
N ILE A 53 7.86 -8.52 6.52
CA ILE A 53 7.29 -7.17 6.38
C ILE A 53 6.29 -7.10 5.24
N SER A 54 5.12 -6.57 5.51
CA SER A 54 4.11 -6.29 4.49
C SER A 54 4.38 -4.94 3.82
N VAL A 55 4.71 -4.97 2.53
CA VAL A 55 5.12 -3.80 1.74
C VAL A 55 4.08 -3.47 0.67
N ALA A 56 3.83 -2.19 0.46
CA ALA A 56 3.03 -1.62 -0.62
C ALA A 56 3.52 -0.20 -0.93
N CYS A 57 2.74 0.61 -1.66
CA CYS A 57 2.99 2.05 -1.73
C CYS A 57 2.99 2.65 -0.33
N MET A 58 4.03 3.41 0.00
CA MET A 58 4.19 4.04 1.32
C MET A 58 3.54 5.42 1.39
N HIS A 59 2.92 5.90 0.30
CA HIS A 59 2.31 7.23 0.22
C HIS A 59 3.23 8.31 0.79
N CYS A 60 4.44 8.40 0.19
CA CYS A 60 5.54 9.24 0.66
C CYS A 60 5.12 10.72 0.80
N SER A 61 5.66 11.41 1.81
CA SER A 61 5.46 12.85 1.97
C SER A 61 6.14 13.62 0.83
N ASP A 62 7.35 13.21 0.45
CA ASP A 62 8.03 13.61 -0.77
C ASP A 62 8.07 12.39 -1.71
N ALA A 63 7.19 12.39 -2.71
CA ALA A 63 6.94 11.23 -3.54
C ALA A 63 7.76 11.27 -4.84
N PRO A 64 8.88 10.51 -4.95
CA PRO A 64 9.73 10.57 -6.14
C PRO A 64 9.00 10.13 -7.42
N CYS A 65 7.99 9.26 -7.31
CA CYS A 65 7.17 8.85 -8.45
C CYS A 65 6.34 10.01 -9.04
N MET A 66 5.94 11.00 -8.23
CA MET A 66 5.29 12.23 -8.72
C MET A 66 6.29 13.11 -9.44
N ALA A 67 7.47 13.34 -8.82
CA ALA A 67 8.50 14.24 -9.35
C ALA A 67 9.02 13.83 -10.73
N VAL A 68 9.02 12.54 -11.06
CA VAL A 68 9.53 12.03 -12.35
C VAL A 68 8.44 11.78 -13.39
N CYS A 69 7.18 12.07 -13.11
CA CYS A 69 6.09 11.76 -14.03
C CYS A 69 5.97 12.83 -15.13
N PRO A 70 6.29 12.52 -16.41
CA PRO A 70 6.20 13.52 -17.47
C PRO A 70 4.77 13.84 -17.91
N ALA A 71 3.81 12.99 -17.51
CA ALA A 71 2.39 13.17 -17.81
C ALA A 71 1.61 13.78 -16.62
N ASP A 72 2.28 14.06 -15.51
CA ASP A 72 1.69 14.63 -14.30
C ASP A 72 0.42 13.88 -13.81
N CYS A 73 0.44 12.55 -13.96
CA CYS A 73 -0.72 11.72 -13.62
C CYS A 73 -0.87 11.44 -12.12
N PHE A 74 0.06 11.90 -11.27
CA PHE A 74 -0.04 11.71 -9.82
C PHE A 74 -0.55 12.97 -9.14
N TYR A 75 -1.31 12.77 -8.09
CA TYR A 75 -1.76 13.84 -7.20
C TYR A 75 -1.77 13.34 -5.75
N LYS A 76 -1.83 14.27 -4.82
CA LYS A 76 -1.88 13.96 -3.40
C LYS A 76 -3.15 14.52 -2.79
N THR A 77 -3.86 13.71 -2.02
CA THR A 77 -5.02 14.15 -1.25
C THR A 77 -4.60 14.99 -0.05
N GLU A 78 -5.55 15.69 0.55
CA GLU A 78 -5.33 16.44 1.79
C GLU A 78 -4.82 15.56 2.95
N ASP A 79 -5.23 14.29 2.97
CA ASP A 79 -4.77 13.27 3.92
C ASP A 79 -3.38 12.72 3.61
N GLY A 80 -2.70 13.24 2.59
CA GLY A 80 -1.37 12.83 2.20
C GLY A 80 -1.31 11.50 1.45
N ILE A 81 -2.44 10.98 0.96
CA ILE A 81 -2.48 9.79 0.12
C ILE A 81 -2.04 10.16 -1.30
N VAL A 82 -1.03 9.49 -1.82
CA VAL A 82 -0.60 9.67 -3.21
C VAL A 82 -1.47 8.79 -4.11
N LEU A 83 -2.28 9.42 -4.94
CA LEU A 83 -3.14 8.78 -5.93
C LEU A 83 -2.61 8.98 -7.35
N HIS A 84 -3.31 8.44 -8.33
CA HIS A 84 -2.93 8.56 -9.73
C HIS A 84 -4.15 8.48 -10.64
N ASP A 85 -4.08 9.20 -11.74
CA ASP A 85 -5.05 9.13 -12.81
C ASP A 85 -4.53 8.20 -13.93
N LYS A 86 -5.26 7.09 -14.15
CA LYS A 86 -4.92 6.10 -15.18
C LYS A 86 -5.17 6.63 -16.58
N ASP A 87 -6.12 7.54 -16.77
CA ASP A 87 -6.45 8.06 -18.09
C ASP A 87 -5.34 8.98 -18.61
N THR A 88 -4.75 9.78 -17.72
CA THR A 88 -3.59 10.65 -18.02
C THR A 88 -2.28 9.85 -18.16
N CYS A 89 -2.16 8.68 -17.56
CA CYS A 89 -0.93 7.88 -17.57
C CYS A 89 -0.55 7.42 -18.99
N ILE A 90 0.68 7.66 -19.43
CA ILE A 90 1.22 7.25 -20.75
C ILE A 90 2.02 5.93 -20.70
N GLY A 91 2.16 5.29 -19.54
CA GLY A 91 2.87 4.01 -19.41
C GLY A 91 4.40 4.07 -19.55
N CYS A 92 5.03 5.24 -19.39
CA CYS A 92 6.48 5.42 -19.59
C CYS A 92 7.36 4.63 -18.60
N GLY A 93 6.88 4.35 -17.38
CA GLY A 93 7.57 3.54 -16.38
C GLY A 93 8.57 4.29 -15.50
N TYR A 94 8.79 5.59 -15.64
CA TYR A 94 9.73 6.35 -14.80
C TYR A 94 9.41 6.24 -13.31
N CYS A 95 8.13 6.24 -12.94
CA CYS A 95 7.69 6.05 -11.57
C CYS A 95 8.10 4.71 -10.96
N PHE A 96 8.22 3.65 -11.77
CA PHE A 96 8.70 2.35 -11.33
C PHE A 96 10.18 2.41 -10.93
N TYR A 97 11.02 3.02 -11.76
CA TYR A 97 12.45 3.16 -11.47
C TYR A 97 12.75 4.13 -10.33
N ALA A 98 11.94 5.17 -10.18
CA ALA A 98 12.12 6.14 -9.10
C ALA A 98 11.63 5.63 -7.73
N CYS A 99 10.79 4.60 -7.67
CA CYS A 99 10.22 4.11 -6.42
C CYS A 99 11.15 3.13 -5.71
N PRO A 100 11.69 3.44 -4.50
CA PRO A 100 12.57 2.54 -3.77
C PRO A 100 11.87 1.28 -3.26
N PHE A 101 10.53 1.28 -3.25
CA PHE A 101 9.70 0.16 -2.78
C PHE A 101 9.14 -0.70 -3.93
N GLY A 102 9.38 -0.33 -5.20
CA GLY A 102 8.83 -1.01 -6.36
C GLY A 102 7.29 -1.06 -6.37
N ALA A 103 6.63 -0.01 -5.85
CA ALA A 103 5.18 -0.01 -5.71
C ALA A 103 4.41 0.17 -7.03
N PRO A 104 4.82 1.07 -7.97
CA PRO A 104 4.19 1.17 -9.27
C PRO A 104 4.36 -0.11 -10.09
N GLN A 105 3.28 -0.60 -10.69
CA GLN A 105 3.28 -1.80 -11.53
C GLN A 105 2.47 -1.52 -12.80
N PHE A 106 2.61 -2.40 -13.80
CA PHE A 106 1.96 -2.26 -15.11
C PHE A 106 1.23 -3.56 -15.44
N PRO A 107 0.01 -3.75 -14.90
CA PRO A 107 -0.74 -5.00 -15.01
C PRO A 107 -1.26 -5.28 -16.42
N GLN A 108 -1.44 -4.24 -17.24
CA GLN A 108 -1.97 -4.36 -18.59
C GLN A 108 -0.84 -4.27 -19.60
N LYS A 109 -0.84 -5.17 -20.59
CA LYS A 109 0.00 -5.05 -21.76
C LYS A 109 -0.62 -4.00 -22.69
N SER A 110 0.19 -3.08 -23.19
CA SER A 110 -0.24 -2.17 -24.24
C SER A 110 -0.04 -2.80 -25.61
N VAL A 111 -0.65 -2.17 -26.62
CA VAL A 111 -0.44 -2.50 -28.04
C VAL A 111 1.06 -2.35 -28.38
N PHE A 112 1.61 -3.22 -29.21
CA PHE A 112 3.01 -3.22 -29.66
C PHE A 112 4.07 -3.48 -28.55
N GLY A 113 3.72 -4.19 -27.48
CA GLY A 113 4.68 -4.57 -26.46
C GLY A 113 5.09 -3.45 -25.49
N GLY A 114 4.47 -2.29 -25.59
CA GLY A 114 4.64 -1.22 -24.61
C GLY A 114 4.04 -1.57 -23.25
N ARG A 115 4.34 -0.76 -22.23
CA ARG A 115 3.69 -0.88 -20.91
C ARG A 115 2.27 -0.32 -21.00
N GLY A 116 1.33 -0.97 -20.30
CA GLY A 116 -0.01 -0.44 -20.10
C GLY A 116 -0.04 0.70 -19.07
N LYS A 117 -1.23 1.01 -18.61
CA LYS A 117 -1.42 2.01 -17.55
C LYS A 117 -0.82 1.54 -16.22
N MET A 118 -0.21 2.47 -15.49
CA MET A 118 0.36 2.19 -14.18
C MET A 118 -0.73 1.90 -13.15
N ASP A 119 -0.45 0.96 -12.28
CA ASP A 119 -1.26 0.68 -11.09
C ASP A 119 -0.39 0.61 -9.83
N LYS A 120 -0.93 1.02 -8.70
CA LYS A 120 -0.33 0.92 -7.37
C LYS A 120 -1.39 0.98 -6.28
N CYS A 121 -1.00 0.73 -5.03
CA CYS A 121 -1.88 0.92 -3.89
C CYS A 121 -2.48 2.34 -3.87
N THR A 122 -3.80 2.42 -3.69
CA THR A 122 -4.57 3.67 -3.54
C THR A 122 -4.93 3.95 -2.08
N PHE A 123 -4.42 3.21 -1.12
CA PHE A 123 -4.86 3.23 0.29
C PHE A 123 -6.34 2.84 0.47
N CYS A 124 -6.95 2.20 -0.52
CA CYS A 124 -8.40 2.01 -0.63
C CYS A 124 -9.19 3.34 -0.58
N ALA A 125 -8.66 4.37 -1.21
CA ALA A 125 -9.26 5.71 -1.32
C ALA A 125 -9.84 5.99 -2.73
N GLY A 126 -10.01 4.95 -3.57
CA GLY A 126 -10.54 5.12 -4.92
C GLY A 126 -9.54 5.77 -5.88
N GLY A 127 -10.03 6.51 -6.84
CA GLY A 127 -9.27 7.16 -7.92
C GLY A 127 -9.54 8.66 -8.04
N ALA A 128 -9.35 9.17 -9.24
CA ALA A 128 -9.41 10.61 -9.54
C ALA A 128 -10.84 11.15 -9.60
N GLU A 129 -11.82 10.31 -9.88
CA GLU A 129 -13.21 10.72 -10.02
C GLU A 129 -13.97 10.59 -8.70
N GLU A 130 -14.71 11.61 -8.32
CA GLU A 130 -15.47 11.63 -7.06
C GLU A 130 -16.77 10.80 -7.12
N ASN A 131 -17.20 10.39 -8.31
CA ASN A 131 -18.52 9.83 -8.51
C ASN A 131 -18.71 8.37 -8.02
N HIS A 132 -17.65 7.72 -7.56
CA HIS A 132 -17.66 6.33 -7.07
C HIS A 132 -18.39 5.35 -7.99
N SER A 133 -18.39 5.61 -9.29
CA SER A 133 -19.04 4.77 -10.30
C SER A 133 -18.45 3.35 -10.32
N GLU A 134 -19.22 2.41 -10.86
CA GLU A 134 -18.73 1.05 -11.07
C GLU A 134 -17.49 1.03 -11.99
N ALA A 135 -17.45 1.92 -12.97
CA ALA A 135 -16.32 2.08 -13.87
C ALA A 135 -15.06 2.53 -13.12
N GLU A 136 -15.18 3.50 -12.21
CA GLU A 136 -14.08 3.96 -11.36
C GLU A 136 -13.63 2.87 -10.40
N ARG A 137 -14.57 2.20 -9.75
CA ARG A 137 -14.26 1.07 -8.87
C ARG A 137 -13.49 -0.03 -9.59
N LYS A 138 -13.83 -0.29 -10.85
CA LYS A 138 -13.10 -1.25 -11.68
C LYS A 138 -11.69 -0.80 -12.01
N LYS A 139 -11.47 0.52 -12.20
CA LYS A 139 -10.14 1.10 -12.48
C LYS A 139 -9.23 1.13 -11.25
N TYR A 140 -9.75 1.53 -10.09
CA TYR A 140 -8.93 1.91 -8.91
C TYR A 140 -9.19 1.07 -7.67
N GLY A 141 -10.27 0.33 -7.62
CA GLY A 141 -10.75 -0.38 -6.44
C GLY A 141 -11.74 0.44 -5.61
N ALA A 142 -12.15 -0.12 -4.47
CA ALA A 142 -13.11 0.51 -3.58
C ALA A 142 -12.56 1.77 -2.91
N ASN A 143 -13.46 2.73 -2.63
CA ASN A 143 -13.16 3.89 -1.78
C ASN A 143 -13.68 3.64 -0.36
N ARG A 144 -12.92 2.90 0.43
CA ARG A 144 -13.25 2.55 1.82
C ARG A 144 -12.99 3.72 2.78
N ILE A 145 -12.03 4.57 2.44
CA ILE A 145 -11.66 5.71 3.29
C ILE A 145 -12.83 6.70 3.36
N ALA A 146 -13.52 6.96 2.26
CA ALA A 146 -14.73 7.79 2.24
C ALA A 146 -15.87 7.20 3.11
N GLU A 147 -15.87 5.88 3.32
CA GLU A 147 -16.81 5.19 4.20
C GLU A 147 -16.34 5.17 5.68
N GLY A 148 -15.24 5.81 6.02
CA GLY A 148 -14.64 5.78 7.36
C GLY A 148 -14.03 4.43 7.74
N LYS A 149 -13.76 3.56 6.77
CA LYS A 149 -13.19 2.23 6.98
C LYS A 149 -11.69 2.21 6.75
N LEU A 150 -10.99 1.29 7.41
CA LEU A 150 -9.58 1.04 7.15
C LEU A 150 -9.36 0.37 5.78
N PRO A 151 -8.16 0.52 5.18
CA PRO A 151 -7.77 -0.31 4.05
C PRO A 151 -7.94 -1.79 4.36
N MET A 152 -8.54 -2.56 3.43
CA MET A 152 -8.91 -3.97 3.64
C MET A 152 -7.72 -4.82 4.14
N CYS A 153 -6.53 -4.57 3.63
CA CYS A 153 -5.33 -5.30 4.03
C CYS A 153 -4.95 -5.11 5.50
N ALA A 154 -5.21 -3.95 6.09
CA ALA A 154 -4.98 -3.69 7.51
C ALA A 154 -6.13 -4.23 8.38
N GLU A 155 -7.35 -4.07 7.90
CA GLU A 155 -8.55 -4.55 8.59
C GLU A 155 -8.53 -6.06 8.77
N LEU A 156 -8.21 -6.81 7.73
CA LEU A 156 -8.16 -8.29 7.74
C LEU A 156 -6.81 -8.87 8.20
N CYS A 157 -5.87 -8.06 8.66
CA CYS A 157 -4.63 -8.57 9.23
C CYS A 157 -4.91 -9.31 10.54
N ALA A 158 -4.79 -10.63 10.54
CA ALA A 158 -5.16 -11.51 11.66
C ALA A 158 -4.38 -11.16 12.96
N THR A 159 -3.08 -10.91 12.84
CA THR A 159 -2.21 -10.56 13.98
C THR A 159 -2.18 -9.06 14.27
N LYS A 160 -2.90 -8.24 13.48
CA LYS A 160 -2.81 -6.78 13.51
C LYS A 160 -1.36 -6.25 13.41
N ALA A 161 -0.51 -7.00 12.70
CA ALA A 161 0.84 -6.56 12.37
C ALA A 161 0.82 -5.34 11.46
N LEU A 162 -0.07 -5.33 10.47
CA LEU A 162 -0.24 -4.20 9.57
C LEU A 162 -1.23 -3.20 10.16
N LEU A 163 -0.74 -2.01 10.46
CA LEU A 163 -1.52 -0.86 10.90
C LEU A 163 -1.69 0.11 9.73
N ALA A 164 -2.83 0.78 9.68
CA ALA A 164 -3.12 1.83 8.70
C ALA A 164 -4.04 2.87 9.33
N GLY A 165 -3.93 4.11 8.89
CA GLY A 165 -4.74 5.22 9.39
C GLY A 165 -3.91 6.47 9.59
N ASP A 166 -4.38 7.37 10.46
CA ASP A 166 -3.62 8.57 10.82
C ASP A 166 -2.26 8.21 11.42
N ALA A 167 -1.21 8.89 10.95
CA ALA A 167 0.17 8.60 11.32
C ALA A 167 0.44 8.74 12.81
N SER A 168 -0.20 9.70 13.49
CA SER A 168 -0.06 9.88 14.94
C SER A 168 -0.65 8.71 15.70
N VAL A 169 -1.88 8.32 15.37
CA VAL A 169 -2.57 7.19 16.01
C VAL A 169 -1.81 5.88 15.78
N VAL A 170 -1.39 5.63 14.54
CA VAL A 170 -0.61 4.43 14.19
C VAL A 170 0.72 4.38 14.94
N SER A 171 1.39 5.53 15.07
CA SER A 171 2.65 5.64 15.80
C SER A 171 2.47 5.39 17.30
N ASP A 172 1.41 5.91 17.89
CA ASP A 172 1.14 5.73 19.32
C ASP A 172 0.84 4.27 19.66
N ILE A 173 0.00 3.61 18.86
CA ILE A 173 -0.24 2.16 18.99
C ILE A 173 1.08 1.37 18.90
N TYR A 174 1.97 1.74 17.99
CA TYR A 174 3.25 1.05 17.85
C TYR A 174 4.19 1.30 19.04
N ARG A 175 4.26 2.55 19.52
CA ARG A 175 5.04 2.90 20.74
C ARG A 175 4.60 2.11 21.96
N GLU A 176 3.29 2.00 22.19
CA GLU A 176 2.74 1.19 23.30
C GLU A 176 3.16 -0.28 23.19
N ARG A 177 3.12 -0.84 21.98
CA ARG A 177 3.58 -2.21 21.74
C ARG A 177 5.07 -2.41 22.01
N VAL A 178 5.90 -1.44 21.62
CA VAL A 178 7.35 -1.48 21.88
C VAL A 178 7.62 -1.38 23.38
N ALA A 179 6.95 -0.46 24.08
CA ALA A 179 7.08 -0.30 25.52
C ALA A 179 6.68 -1.57 26.29
N SER A 180 5.56 -2.19 25.91
CA SER A 180 5.11 -3.44 26.56
C SER A 180 6.08 -4.61 26.36
N ARG A 181 6.77 -4.68 25.23
CA ARG A 181 7.82 -5.69 25.01
C ARG A 181 9.05 -5.47 25.86
N GLY A 182 9.43 -4.21 26.04
CA GLY A 182 10.56 -3.83 26.90
C GLY A 182 10.30 -4.13 28.38
N SER A 183 9.11 -3.82 28.88
CA SER A 183 8.73 -4.08 30.28
C SER A 183 8.70 -5.58 30.60
N ASN A 184 8.22 -6.41 29.69
CA ASN A 184 8.21 -7.86 29.89
C ASN A 184 9.63 -8.46 29.96
N LYS A 185 10.61 -7.88 29.26
CA LYS A 185 12.01 -8.29 29.38
C LYS A 185 12.64 -7.90 30.70
N ALA A 186 12.25 -6.75 31.27
CA ALA A 186 12.74 -6.30 32.57
C ALA A 186 12.23 -7.13 33.74
N ILE A 187 11.09 -7.81 33.59
CA ILE A 187 10.49 -8.66 34.61
C ILE A 187 11.11 -10.08 34.65
N TRP A 188 11.64 -10.55 33.51
CA TRP A 188 12.15 -11.93 33.37
C TRP A 188 13.64 -11.99 32.95
N GLY A 189 14.33 -10.83 32.94
CA GLY A 189 15.73 -10.69 32.53
C GLY A 189 16.76 -11.15 33.49
#